data_c854306512c967db6f80053efac1a2a0
#
_entry.id   c854306512c967db6f80053efac1a2a0
#
_cell.length_a   1.000
_cell.length_b   1.000
_cell.length_c   1.000
_cell.angle_alpha   90.00
_cell.angle_beta   90.00
_cell.angle_gamma   90.00
#
_symmetry.space_group_name_H-M   'P 1'
#
loop_
_entity.id
_entity.type
_entity.pdbx_description
1 polymer ?
#
loop_
_entity_poly.entity_id
_entity_poly.type
_entity_poly.pdbx_seq_one_letter_code
_entity_poly.pdbx_strand_id
1 'polypeptide(L)'
;TLDATGNSDYEWSGEPFLDLFVADIDSLGNLFNTKRLSNEINTEFHESSASVTRDKKKIYFTRNNFINGKIGTDKNKQINLKIYTAESDDGENWGGITELPFNDDNYSVAHPTLSVDEKKLYFSSDMPGTFGYSDIWYVDIFEDGSFGQPINLGPQVNTEFRESFPFIGENNILYFSSDGRIGLGGFDIYYTGLDKKGFPVRSSNIGEPVNSKLDDFGFIYKESKDLGYFSSNRKGLWGSKSDEVYKVSRTGCDINLSGIIIDQNTKKPIPNAYVRLINENGQIISDQFVGEDAVYHFDENIQCALKYTIEASKNPGYTQTVAEIQLPDSSGEVKKDLSLDWSSTCIPDDLVCLLDINPILFDLDKYYINAKAAKELRKVYAAMIRYPDLEIFIASHTDSRGSNDYNQKLSINRATSTKNWLVRRGIASERLTTDGFGEFELENYCEDNITCQEEEHQLNRRSVFKIK
;
A
#
# COMPACT_ATOMS: atom_id res chain seq x y z
N THR A 1 21.23 -11.69 20.36
CA THR A 1 21.33 -13.16 20.35
C THR A 1 21.98 -13.60 21.64
N LEU A 2 21.20 -14.18 22.56
CA LEU A 2 21.76 -14.87 23.71
C LEU A 2 22.17 -16.25 23.20
N ASP A 3 23.49 -16.54 23.26
CA ASP A 3 24.00 -17.89 23.13
C ASP A 3 23.38 -18.73 24.28
N ALA A 4 22.32 -19.43 23.99
CA ALA A 4 21.55 -20.12 25.00
C ALA A 4 22.08 -21.53 25.32
N THR A 5 22.94 -22.11 24.48
CA THR A 5 23.33 -23.51 24.65
C THR A 5 24.81 -23.83 24.39
N GLY A 6 25.59 -22.91 23.85
CA GLY A 6 27.05 -23.10 23.66
C GLY A 6 27.45 -24.25 22.73
N ASN A 7 26.57 -24.75 21.85
CA ASN A 7 26.86 -25.98 21.15
C ASN A 7 26.28 -26.09 19.75
N SER A 8 26.69 -25.39 18.84
CA SER A 8 26.66 -25.57 17.39
C SER A 8 26.31 -24.28 16.67
N ASP A 9 27.34 -23.63 16.21
CA ASP A 9 27.20 -22.57 15.23
C ASP A 9 26.73 -23.17 13.90
N TYR A 10 25.82 -22.47 13.22
CA TYR A 10 25.43 -22.84 11.86
C TYR A 10 26.68 -22.76 10.98
N GLU A 11 27.10 -23.88 10.38
CA GLU A 11 28.38 -23.99 9.65
C GLU A 11 28.56 -22.90 8.55
N TRP A 12 27.44 -22.38 8.03
CA TRP A 12 27.43 -21.39 6.94
C TRP A 12 27.57 -19.94 7.43
N SER A 13 26.95 -19.57 8.56
CA SER A 13 26.99 -18.21 9.11
C SER A 13 27.94 -18.03 10.28
N GLY A 14 28.27 -19.10 10.98
CA GLY A 14 29.00 -19.07 12.26
C GLY A 14 28.20 -18.46 13.39
N GLU A 15 26.88 -18.40 13.27
CA GLU A 15 25.97 -17.89 14.29
C GLU A 15 25.12 -19.03 14.90
N PRO A 16 24.70 -18.91 16.17
CA PRO A 16 23.86 -19.92 16.81
C PRO A 16 22.48 -20.02 16.15
N PHE A 17 21.85 -21.18 16.27
CA PHE A 17 20.47 -21.37 15.82
C PHE A 17 19.52 -20.47 16.60
N LEU A 18 18.46 -20.03 15.95
CA LEU A 18 17.41 -19.22 16.58
C LEU A 18 16.50 -20.07 17.44
N ASP A 19 16.26 -19.61 18.65
CA ASP A 19 15.35 -20.22 19.65
C ASP A 19 14.19 -19.29 19.99
N LEU A 20 13.07 -19.85 20.41
CA LEU A 20 11.94 -19.11 20.95
C LEU A 20 12.12 -18.90 22.47
N PHE A 21 11.92 -17.66 22.89
CA PHE A 21 11.97 -17.25 24.29
C PHE A 21 10.64 -16.57 24.68
N VAL A 22 10.32 -16.64 25.96
CA VAL A 22 9.27 -15.85 26.59
C VAL A 22 9.90 -14.86 27.56
N ALA A 23 9.36 -13.66 27.63
CA ALA A 23 9.80 -12.63 28.58
C ALA A 23 8.58 -11.93 29.21
N ASP A 24 8.77 -11.43 30.43
CA ASP A 24 7.83 -10.52 31.04
C ASP A 24 8.06 -9.10 30.51
N ILE A 25 7.02 -8.27 30.56
CA ILE A 25 7.06 -6.87 30.11
C ILE A 25 6.70 -5.98 31.28
N ASP A 26 7.57 -5.02 31.65
CA ASP A 26 7.30 -4.02 32.68
C ASP A 26 6.35 -2.91 32.19
N SER A 27 5.97 -2.01 33.06
CA SER A 27 5.09 -0.87 32.74
C SER A 27 5.70 0.11 31.73
N LEU A 28 7.00 0.08 31.52
CA LEU A 28 7.74 0.90 30.56
C LEU A 28 7.99 0.17 29.23
N GLY A 29 7.54 -1.09 29.13
CA GLY A 29 7.76 -1.91 27.95
C GLY A 29 9.15 -2.53 27.87
N ASN A 30 9.90 -2.65 28.97
CA ASN A 30 11.17 -3.35 28.94
C ASN A 30 10.95 -4.85 29.16
N LEU A 31 11.68 -5.66 28.39
CA LEU A 31 11.66 -7.10 28.50
C LEU A 31 12.57 -7.54 29.66
N PHE A 32 12.07 -8.43 30.52
CA PHE A 32 12.83 -9.00 31.64
C PHE A 32 12.40 -10.46 31.92
N ASN A 33 13.07 -11.15 32.79
CA ASN A 33 12.82 -12.59 33.13
C ASN A 33 12.75 -13.46 31.84
N THR A 34 13.63 -13.23 30.89
CA THR A 34 13.65 -13.98 29.65
C THR A 34 13.97 -15.46 29.93
N LYS A 35 13.12 -16.35 29.45
CA LYS A 35 13.26 -17.81 29.57
C LYS A 35 13.17 -18.46 28.19
N ARG A 36 14.05 -19.39 27.91
CA ARG A 36 13.98 -20.26 26.72
C ARG A 36 12.76 -21.19 26.85
N LEU A 37 11.98 -21.35 25.79
CA LEU A 37 10.92 -22.36 25.78
C LEU A 37 11.50 -23.77 25.84
N SER A 38 10.64 -24.76 26.13
CA SER A 38 11.04 -26.15 26.30
C SER A 38 11.75 -26.72 25.06
N ASN A 39 12.53 -27.79 25.28
CA ASN A 39 13.20 -28.53 24.20
C ASN A 39 12.25 -29.25 23.24
N GLU A 40 10.96 -29.32 23.53
CA GLU A 40 9.97 -29.79 22.58
C GLU A 40 9.67 -28.74 21.52
N ILE A 41 9.68 -27.45 21.89
CA ILE A 41 9.56 -26.32 20.96
C ILE A 41 10.90 -26.04 20.30
N ASN A 42 11.93 -25.77 21.10
CA ASN A 42 13.27 -25.43 20.61
C ASN A 42 14.10 -26.69 20.40
N THR A 43 14.65 -26.85 19.23
CA THR A 43 15.43 -28.01 18.80
C THR A 43 16.90 -27.67 18.54
N GLU A 44 17.59 -28.47 17.79
CA GLU A 44 18.92 -28.20 17.25
C GLU A 44 18.87 -27.43 15.91
N PHE A 45 17.71 -26.89 15.52
CA PHE A 45 17.47 -26.13 14.30
C PHE A 45 16.89 -24.76 14.64
N HIS A 46 16.56 -23.98 13.62
CA HIS A 46 15.94 -22.68 13.81
C HIS A 46 14.46 -22.80 14.17
N GLU A 47 14.07 -22.15 15.24
CA GLU A 47 12.71 -21.80 15.60
C GLU A 47 12.55 -20.29 15.54
N SER A 48 11.42 -19.82 15.02
CA SER A 48 11.18 -18.40 14.79
C SER A 48 9.68 -18.09 14.87
N SER A 49 9.36 -16.83 15.05
CA SER A 49 8.01 -16.26 14.98
C SER A 49 6.90 -17.16 15.49
N ALA A 50 6.29 -16.79 16.59
CA ALA A 50 5.21 -17.54 17.19
C ALA A 50 3.96 -16.69 17.40
N SER A 51 2.79 -17.32 17.31
CA SER A 51 1.50 -16.74 17.66
C SER A 51 0.76 -17.64 18.65
N VAL A 52 0.33 -17.07 19.76
CA VAL A 52 -0.31 -17.81 20.86
C VAL A 52 -1.77 -17.41 20.93
N THR A 53 -2.68 -18.37 21.13
CA THR A 53 -4.09 -18.08 21.36
C THR A 53 -4.32 -17.28 22.64
N ARG A 54 -5.42 -16.50 22.70
CA ARG A 54 -5.73 -15.63 23.85
C ARG A 54 -5.88 -16.41 25.17
N ASP A 55 -6.38 -17.64 25.09
CA ASP A 55 -6.51 -18.53 26.23
C ASP A 55 -5.18 -19.20 26.65
N LYS A 56 -4.11 -18.91 25.87
CA LYS A 56 -2.76 -19.45 26.05
C LYS A 56 -2.67 -20.97 26.00
N LYS A 57 -3.61 -21.65 25.32
CA LYS A 57 -3.65 -23.12 25.25
C LYS A 57 -3.04 -23.68 23.99
N LYS A 58 -2.86 -22.84 22.94
CA LYS A 58 -2.27 -23.26 21.68
C LYS A 58 -1.26 -22.24 21.18
N ILE A 59 -0.13 -22.73 20.69
CA ILE A 59 0.91 -21.93 20.01
C ILE A 59 1.07 -22.42 18.59
N TYR A 60 1.20 -21.49 17.65
CA TYR A 60 1.65 -21.72 16.28
C TYR A 60 3.04 -21.12 16.14
N PHE A 61 4.01 -21.86 15.60
CA PHE A 61 5.39 -21.38 15.49
C PHE A 61 6.09 -21.92 14.26
N THR A 62 7.04 -21.18 13.77
CA THR A 62 7.91 -21.57 12.66
C THR A 62 9.07 -22.41 13.17
N ARG A 63 9.40 -23.48 12.45
CA ARG A 63 10.61 -24.28 12.67
C ARG A 63 11.09 -24.86 11.35
N ASN A 64 12.37 -25.16 11.21
CA ASN A 64 12.86 -26.00 10.14
C ASN A 64 12.09 -27.32 10.07
N ASN A 65 12.01 -27.93 8.88
CA ASN A 65 11.31 -29.20 8.66
C ASN A 65 11.96 -30.35 9.48
N PHE A 66 11.66 -30.36 10.78
CA PHE A 66 12.15 -31.34 11.75
C PHE A 66 11.06 -31.70 12.74
N ILE A 67 10.69 -32.98 12.79
CA ILE A 67 9.69 -33.52 13.72
C ILE A 67 10.01 -34.96 14.07
N ASN A 68 9.86 -35.34 15.34
CA ASN A 68 10.08 -36.72 15.86
C ASN A 68 11.47 -37.25 15.48
N GLY A 69 12.51 -36.41 15.56
CA GLY A 69 13.89 -36.80 15.25
C GLY A 69 14.18 -37.02 13.76
N LYS A 70 13.30 -36.54 12.85
CA LYS A 70 13.46 -36.69 11.41
C LYS A 70 13.51 -35.33 10.72
N ILE A 71 14.48 -35.17 9.86
CA ILE A 71 14.62 -34.02 8.96
C ILE A 71 13.88 -34.32 7.67
N GLY A 72 12.96 -33.43 7.26
CA GLY A 72 12.38 -33.44 5.92
C GLY A 72 13.14 -32.47 4.99
N THR A 73 13.30 -32.86 3.72
CA THR A 73 13.96 -32.03 2.71
C THR A 73 13.24 -32.06 1.38
N ASP A 74 13.37 -31.00 0.60
CA ASP A 74 12.94 -30.99 -0.78
C ASP A 74 13.83 -31.87 -1.69
N LYS A 75 13.49 -31.90 -2.98
CA LYS A 75 14.26 -32.62 -4.03
C LYS A 75 15.72 -32.14 -4.17
N ASN A 76 16.04 -30.93 -3.72
CA ASN A 76 17.38 -30.33 -3.75
C ASN A 76 18.14 -30.52 -2.43
N LYS A 77 17.56 -31.27 -1.48
CA LYS A 77 18.06 -31.46 -0.10
C LYS A 77 18.02 -30.19 0.75
N GLN A 78 17.19 -29.22 0.41
CA GLN A 78 16.98 -28.03 1.22
C GLN A 78 15.97 -28.34 2.33
N ILE A 79 16.26 -27.87 3.55
CA ILE A 79 15.37 -27.98 4.72
C ILE A 79 14.50 -26.71 4.73
N ASN A 80 13.25 -26.84 4.29
CA ASN A 80 12.30 -25.74 4.27
C ASN A 80 11.73 -25.44 5.66
N LEU A 81 11.17 -24.25 5.83
CA LEU A 81 10.46 -23.85 7.06
C LEU A 81 9.03 -24.40 7.04
N LYS A 82 8.56 -24.79 8.21
CA LYS A 82 7.19 -25.27 8.42
C LYS A 82 6.56 -24.61 9.64
N ILE A 83 5.25 -24.48 9.64
CA ILE A 83 4.50 -24.08 10.84
C ILE A 83 4.04 -25.32 11.58
N TYR A 84 4.34 -25.34 12.86
CA TYR A 84 3.91 -26.35 13.80
C TYR A 84 2.96 -25.75 14.81
N THR A 85 2.19 -26.59 15.47
CA THR A 85 1.38 -26.21 16.63
C THR A 85 1.70 -27.10 17.81
N ALA A 86 1.59 -26.52 19.00
CA ALA A 86 1.68 -27.24 20.27
C ALA A 86 0.56 -26.80 21.20
N GLU A 87 0.22 -27.65 22.18
CA GLU A 87 -0.80 -27.36 23.15
C GLU A 87 -0.19 -27.24 24.56
N SER A 88 -0.87 -26.47 25.43
CA SER A 88 -0.48 -26.29 26.82
C SER A 88 -1.72 -26.13 27.70
N ASP A 89 -1.66 -26.65 28.92
CA ASP A 89 -2.70 -26.44 29.93
C ASP A 89 -2.42 -25.20 30.80
N ASP A 90 -1.16 -24.81 30.95
CA ASP A 90 -0.69 -23.72 31.82
C ASP A 90 -0.13 -22.48 31.06
N GLY A 91 0.03 -22.59 29.76
CA GLY A 91 0.62 -21.54 28.90
C GLY A 91 2.14 -21.40 29.02
N GLU A 92 2.80 -22.32 29.72
CA GLU A 92 4.26 -22.36 29.91
C GLU A 92 4.88 -23.65 29.38
N ASN A 93 4.25 -24.80 29.65
CA ASN A 93 4.71 -26.10 29.20
C ASN A 93 3.97 -26.54 27.94
N TRP A 94 4.66 -26.53 26.81
CA TRP A 94 4.12 -26.83 25.50
C TRP A 94 4.46 -28.25 25.08
N GLY A 95 3.46 -29.01 24.56
CA GLY A 95 3.64 -30.37 24.08
C GLY A 95 2.69 -30.72 22.94
N GLY A 96 2.72 -31.99 22.50
CA GLY A 96 1.82 -32.44 21.44
C GLY A 96 2.10 -31.81 20.09
N ILE A 97 3.38 -31.63 19.72
CA ILE A 97 3.80 -30.96 18.48
C ILE A 97 3.17 -31.67 17.28
N THR A 98 2.43 -30.91 16.48
CA THR A 98 1.85 -31.37 15.22
C THR A 98 2.15 -30.40 14.06
N GLU A 99 2.31 -30.98 12.88
CA GLU A 99 2.52 -30.25 11.65
C GLU A 99 1.17 -29.76 11.09
N LEU A 100 1.10 -28.56 10.54
CA LEU A 100 -0.13 -28.05 9.91
C LEU A 100 -0.35 -28.69 8.53
N PRO A 101 -1.61 -28.93 8.14
CA PRO A 101 -1.94 -29.74 6.95
C PRO A 101 -1.60 -29.09 5.60
N PHE A 102 -1.27 -27.82 5.57
CA PHE A 102 -0.88 -27.08 4.36
C PHE A 102 0.63 -26.87 4.23
N ASN A 103 1.43 -27.45 5.15
CA ASN A 103 2.87 -27.54 4.96
C ASN A 103 3.23 -28.55 3.87
N ASP A 104 4.39 -28.39 3.25
CA ASP A 104 4.95 -29.31 2.28
C ASP A 104 6.49 -29.33 2.37
N ASP A 105 7.12 -30.39 1.90
CA ASP A 105 8.58 -30.47 1.90
C ASP A 105 9.22 -29.61 0.77
N ASN A 106 8.45 -29.21 -0.24
CA ASN A 106 8.96 -28.51 -1.43
C ASN A 106 8.90 -26.97 -1.32
N TYR A 107 8.27 -26.41 -0.30
CA TYR A 107 8.19 -24.97 -0.08
C TYR A 107 8.16 -24.66 1.42
N SER A 108 8.47 -23.41 1.73
CA SER A 108 8.45 -22.91 3.11
C SER A 108 7.08 -22.35 3.48
N VAL A 109 6.67 -22.57 4.70
CA VAL A 109 5.52 -21.95 5.36
C VAL A 109 5.98 -21.42 6.72
N ALA A 110 5.92 -20.09 6.92
CA ALA A 110 6.57 -19.46 8.06
C ALA A 110 5.82 -18.24 8.59
N HIS A 111 6.23 -17.76 9.76
CA HIS A 111 5.78 -16.51 10.38
C HIS A 111 4.27 -16.46 10.63
N PRO A 112 3.71 -17.40 11.42
CA PRO A 112 2.27 -17.45 11.69
C PRO A 112 1.81 -16.28 12.57
N THR A 113 0.63 -15.73 12.25
CA THR A 113 -0.09 -14.79 13.11
C THR A 113 -1.59 -15.03 13.03
N LEU A 114 -2.26 -15.04 14.20
CA LEU A 114 -3.70 -15.19 14.29
C LEU A 114 -4.44 -13.88 14.00
N SER A 115 -5.61 -13.96 13.40
CA SER A 115 -6.56 -12.84 13.38
C SER A 115 -7.03 -12.50 14.79
N VAL A 116 -7.56 -11.28 14.95
CA VAL A 116 -8.08 -10.83 16.26
C VAL A 116 -9.19 -11.73 16.80
N ASP A 117 -10.01 -12.35 15.96
CA ASP A 117 -11.06 -13.29 16.34
C ASP A 117 -10.61 -14.77 16.35
N GLU A 118 -9.32 -15.01 16.07
CA GLU A 118 -8.69 -16.34 16.00
C GLU A 118 -9.31 -17.30 14.95
N LYS A 119 -10.06 -16.76 13.98
CA LYS A 119 -10.69 -17.55 12.91
C LYS A 119 -9.87 -17.64 11.64
N LYS A 120 -8.72 -16.94 11.58
CA LYS A 120 -7.77 -16.99 10.49
C LYS A 120 -6.35 -17.09 11.00
N LEU A 121 -5.53 -17.84 10.28
CA LEU A 121 -4.08 -17.87 10.47
C LEU A 121 -3.42 -17.30 9.23
N TYR A 122 -2.73 -16.16 9.38
CA TYR A 122 -1.92 -15.56 8.33
C TYR A 122 -0.49 -16.06 8.43
N PHE A 123 0.20 -16.16 7.31
CA PHE A 123 1.58 -16.66 7.25
C PHE A 123 2.26 -16.23 5.96
N SER A 124 3.58 -16.40 5.89
CA SER A 124 4.39 -16.19 4.70
C SER A 124 4.73 -17.52 4.05
N SER A 125 4.69 -17.62 2.71
CA SER A 125 5.04 -18.85 1.99
C SER A 125 5.46 -18.57 0.55
N ASP A 126 6.33 -19.42 0.00
CA ASP A 126 6.70 -19.55 -1.40
C ASP A 126 5.96 -20.70 -2.11
N MET A 127 4.81 -21.13 -1.55
CA MET A 127 3.98 -22.19 -2.13
C MET A 127 3.48 -21.87 -3.55
N PRO A 128 3.08 -22.88 -4.33
CA PRO A 128 2.54 -22.65 -5.68
C PRO A 128 1.40 -21.65 -5.72
N GLY A 129 1.52 -20.63 -6.57
CA GLY A 129 0.58 -19.50 -6.67
C GLY A 129 1.08 -18.20 -6.02
N THR A 130 2.28 -18.19 -5.47
CA THR A 130 3.01 -17.02 -5.03
C THR A 130 3.37 -16.13 -6.22
N PHE A 131 3.28 -14.80 -6.05
CA PHE A 131 3.62 -13.81 -7.09
C PHE A 131 5.13 -13.61 -7.21
N GLY A 132 5.84 -13.65 -6.08
CA GLY A 132 7.26 -13.35 -5.97
C GLY A 132 8.08 -14.49 -5.38
N TYR A 133 9.00 -14.13 -4.49
CA TYR A 133 9.81 -15.11 -3.75
C TYR A 133 9.09 -15.66 -2.52
N SER A 134 8.30 -14.82 -1.84
CA SER A 134 7.37 -15.24 -0.78
C SER A 134 6.23 -14.23 -0.66
N ASP A 135 5.04 -14.71 -0.40
CA ASP A 135 3.81 -13.94 -0.28
C ASP A 135 3.18 -14.13 1.10
N ILE A 136 2.33 -13.19 1.50
CA ILE A 136 1.44 -13.37 2.64
C ILE A 136 0.17 -14.09 2.19
N TRP A 137 -0.15 -15.16 2.89
CA TRP A 137 -1.31 -16.01 2.71
C TRP A 137 -2.12 -16.08 3.98
N TYR A 138 -3.33 -16.62 3.93
CA TYR A 138 -4.09 -17.00 5.11
C TYR A 138 -4.89 -18.29 4.87
N VAL A 139 -5.25 -18.96 5.97
CA VAL A 139 -6.24 -20.03 6.00
C VAL A 139 -7.33 -19.67 7.00
N ASP A 140 -8.56 -20.11 6.74
CA ASP A 140 -9.63 -20.10 7.75
C ASP A 140 -9.39 -21.20 8.79
N ILE A 141 -9.69 -20.92 10.05
CA ILE A 141 -9.71 -21.90 11.15
C ILE A 141 -11.18 -22.16 11.50
N PHE A 142 -11.64 -23.40 11.33
CA PHE A 142 -13.00 -23.79 11.62
C PHE A 142 -13.20 -24.14 13.10
N GLU A 143 -14.46 -24.21 13.53
CA GLU A 143 -14.82 -24.48 14.95
C GLU A 143 -14.32 -25.85 15.45
N ASP A 144 -14.15 -26.81 14.55
CA ASP A 144 -13.58 -28.14 14.87
C ASP A 144 -12.04 -28.15 14.91
N GLY A 145 -11.40 -26.98 14.71
CA GLY A 145 -9.95 -26.83 14.69
C GLY A 145 -9.30 -27.20 13.35
N SER A 146 -10.07 -27.59 12.34
CA SER A 146 -9.57 -27.84 10.99
C SER A 146 -9.27 -26.52 10.24
N PHE A 147 -8.49 -26.64 9.13
CA PHE A 147 -8.05 -25.50 8.35
C PHE A 147 -8.66 -25.50 6.95
N GLY A 148 -9.00 -24.32 6.45
CA GLY A 148 -9.38 -24.10 5.07
C GLY A 148 -8.19 -24.23 4.09
N GLN A 149 -8.46 -24.05 2.80
CA GLN A 149 -7.40 -23.96 1.80
C GLN A 149 -6.64 -22.62 1.92
N PRO A 150 -5.32 -22.61 1.69
CA PRO A 150 -4.55 -21.37 1.64
C PRO A 150 -5.06 -20.39 0.58
N ILE A 151 -5.22 -19.13 0.98
CA ILE A 151 -5.67 -18.03 0.12
C ILE A 151 -4.59 -16.95 0.12
N ASN A 152 -4.09 -16.61 -1.07
CA ASN A 152 -3.13 -15.51 -1.28
C ASN A 152 -3.81 -14.16 -1.06
N LEU A 153 -3.20 -13.24 -0.31
CA LEU A 153 -3.76 -11.89 -0.04
C LEU A 153 -3.78 -10.97 -1.26
N GLY A 154 -3.13 -11.38 -2.35
CA GLY A 154 -3.16 -10.64 -3.61
C GLY A 154 -2.26 -9.40 -3.65
N PRO A 155 -2.30 -8.66 -4.79
CA PRO A 155 -1.30 -7.64 -5.12
C PRO A 155 -1.40 -6.34 -4.31
N GLN A 156 -2.37 -6.21 -3.41
CA GLN A 156 -2.42 -5.09 -2.46
C GLN A 156 -1.36 -5.24 -1.36
N VAL A 157 -0.99 -6.47 -1.04
CA VAL A 157 0.06 -6.83 -0.07
C VAL A 157 1.27 -7.40 -0.80
N ASN A 158 1.07 -8.40 -1.65
CA ASN A 158 2.11 -9.20 -2.26
C ASN A 158 2.68 -8.56 -3.53
N THR A 159 3.99 -8.72 -3.74
CA THR A 159 4.75 -8.16 -4.86
C THR A 159 5.51 -9.26 -5.63
N GLU A 160 6.39 -8.88 -6.54
CA GLU A 160 7.30 -9.79 -7.25
C GLU A 160 8.54 -10.18 -6.42
N PHE A 161 8.62 -9.71 -5.18
CA PHE A 161 9.75 -9.94 -4.26
C PHE A 161 9.27 -10.71 -3.02
N ARG A 162 9.75 -10.32 -1.84
CA ARG A 162 9.42 -11.02 -0.58
C ARG A 162 8.48 -10.22 0.28
N GLU A 163 7.41 -10.85 0.71
CA GLU A 163 6.58 -10.41 1.82
C GLU A 163 6.67 -11.43 2.95
N SER A 164 6.96 -10.95 4.16
CA SER A 164 7.21 -11.82 5.32
C SER A 164 6.76 -11.16 6.62
N PHE A 165 6.79 -11.93 7.71
CA PHE A 165 6.51 -11.49 9.06
C PHE A 165 5.15 -10.77 9.21
N PRO A 166 4.03 -11.37 8.77
CA PRO A 166 2.73 -10.79 9.01
C PRO A 166 2.41 -10.72 10.50
N PHE A 167 1.75 -9.65 10.92
CA PHE A 167 1.20 -9.49 12.26
C PHE A 167 -0.14 -8.76 12.19
N ILE A 168 -1.15 -9.27 12.88
CA ILE A 168 -2.48 -8.64 12.96
C ILE A 168 -2.62 -7.91 14.30
N GLY A 169 -2.68 -6.58 14.23
CA GLY A 169 -2.94 -5.71 15.39
C GLY A 169 -4.40 -5.72 15.85
N GLU A 170 -4.67 -5.15 17.04
CA GLU A 170 -5.99 -5.16 17.70
C GLU A 170 -7.10 -4.52 16.84
N ASN A 171 -6.77 -3.57 15.96
CA ASN A 171 -7.71 -2.86 15.09
C ASN A 171 -7.85 -3.51 13.69
N ASN A 172 -7.55 -4.79 13.53
CA ASN A 172 -7.52 -5.48 12.23
C ASN A 172 -6.55 -4.82 11.21
N ILE A 173 -5.47 -4.27 11.69
CA ILE A 173 -4.38 -3.79 10.84
C ILE A 173 -3.40 -4.93 10.65
N LEU A 174 -3.14 -5.28 9.40
CA LEU A 174 -2.06 -6.19 9.03
C LEU A 174 -0.77 -5.37 8.88
N TYR A 175 0.23 -5.68 9.68
CA TYR A 175 1.62 -5.27 9.51
C TYR A 175 2.38 -6.38 8.81
N PHE A 176 3.32 -6.04 7.96
CA PHE A 176 4.17 -7.01 7.25
C PHE A 176 5.46 -6.35 6.77
N SER A 177 6.47 -7.15 6.48
CA SER A 177 7.74 -6.67 5.93
C SER A 177 7.83 -7.02 4.45
N SER A 178 8.31 -6.09 3.63
CA SER A 178 8.48 -6.26 2.19
C SER A 178 9.77 -5.63 1.69
N ASP A 179 10.46 -6.27 0.76
CA ASP A 179 11.58 -5.73 -0.01
C ASP A 179 11.19 -5.43 -1.47
N GLY A 180 9.92 -5.62 -1.82
CA GLY A 180 9.40 -5.37 -3.16
C GLY A 180 8.71 -4.02 -3.35
N ARG A 181 8.60 -3.21 -2.30
CA ARG A 181 7.92 -1.91 -2.32
C ARG A 181 8.92 -0.77 -2.22
N ILE A 182 8.51 0.43 -2.66
CA ILE A 182 9.34 1.62 -2.47
C ILE A 182 9.43 1.91 -0.98
N GLY A 183 10.62 1.74 -0.44
CA GLY A 183 10.96 1.88 0.97
C GLY A 183 12.26 2.65 1.19
N LEU A 184 12.84 2.50 2.37
CA LEU A 184 14.06 3.16 2.79
C LEU A 184 15.27 2.22 2.74
N GLY A 185 15.04 0.93 2.96
CA GLY A 185 16.07 -0.11 3.09
C GLY A 185 15.87 -1.34 2.23
N GLY A 186 16.24 -2.49 2.76
CA GLY A 186 15.94 -3.80 2.22
C GLY A 186 14.51 -4.22 2.60
N PHE A 187 14.34 -4.98 3.68
CA PHE A 187 13.02 -5.15 4.26
C PHE A 187 12.59 -3.86 4.96
N ASP A 188 11.43 -3.36 4.59
CA ASP A 188 10.73 -2.29 5.27
C ASP A 188 9.39 -2.80 5.80
N ILE A 189 8.91 -2.23 6.90
CA ILE A 189 7.62 -2.53 7.51
C ILE A 189 6.53 -1.71 6.85
N TYR A 190 5.47 -2.39 6.43
CA TYR A 190 4.26 -1.82 5.85
C TYR A 190 3.05 -2.21 6.68
N TYR A 191 1.96 -1.48 6.50
CA TYR A 191 0.68 -1.81 7.12
C TYR A 191 -0.48 -1.58 6.16
N THR A 192 -1.58 -2.30 6.39
CA THR A 192 -2.86 -2.13 5.68
C THR A 192 -4.02 -2.49 6.58
N GLY A 193 -5.12 -1.76 6.48
CA GLY A 193 -6.36 -2.18 7.10
C GLY A 193 -6.93 -3.40 6.38
N LEU A 194 -7.56 -4.30 7.13
CA LEU A 194 -8.29 -5.42 6.58
C LEU A 194 -9.79 -5.12 6.60
N ASP A 195 -10.48 -5.38 5.50
CA ASP A 195 -11.93 -5.28 5.43
C ASP A 195 -12.62 -6.35 6.29
N LYS A 196 -13.96 -6.33 6.37
CA LYS A 196 -14.75 -7.32 7.14
C LYS A 196 -14.58 -8.77 6.67
N LYS A 197 -14.02 -8.99 5.48
CA LYS A 197 -13.73 -10.33 4.94
C LYS A 197 -12.28 -10.74 5.14
N GLY A 198 -11.43 -9.84 5.66
CA GLY A 198 -10.01 -10.04 5.87
C GLY A 198 -9.13 -9.71 4.66
N PHE A 199 -9.66 -8.96 3.66
CA PHE A 199 -8.86 -8.53 2.52
C PHE A 199 -8.24 -7.14 2.74
N PRO A 200 -7.00 -6.93 2.25
CA PRO A 200 -6.29 -5.67 2.41
C PRO A 200 -6.93 -4.55 1.56
N VAL A 201 -6.98 -3.34 2.12
CA VAL A 201 -7.53 -2.16 1.44
C VAL A 201 -6.43 -1.43 0.66
N ARG A 202 -5.41 -0.94 1.36
CA ARG A 202 -4.26 -0.23 0.78
C ARG A 202 -3.07 -0.34 1.71
N SER A 203 -1.92 -0.77 1.19
CA SER A 203 -0.69 -0.83 1.96
C SER A 203 0.04 0.52 1.98
N SER A 204 0.58 0.86 3.14
CA SER A 204 1.37 2.07 3.38
C SER A 204 2.66 1.70 4.12
N ASN A 205 3.75 2.41 3.83
CA ASN A 205 5.01 2.29 4.56
C ASN A 205 4.84 2.94 5.95
N ILE A 206 5.33 2.31 7.01
CA ILE A 206 5.21 2.85 8.37
C ILE A 206 6.15 4.06 8.59
N GLY A 207 7.21 4.16 7.80
CA GLY A 207 8.15 5.29 7.80
C GLY A 207 9.19 5.27 8.91
N GLU A 208 10.01 6.32 8.95
CA GLU A 208 10.96 6.55 10.03
C GLU A 208 10.22 6.95 11.34
N PRO A 209 10.76 6.60 12.50
CA PRO A 209 12.05 5.95 12.75
C PRO A 209 11.98 4.41 12.75
N VAL A 210 10.80 3.82 12.50
CA VAL A 210 10.64 2.35 12.48
C VAL A 210 11.39 1.76 11.30
N ASN A 211 11.16 2.25 10.09
CA ASN A 211 11.95 1.88 8.93
C ASN A 211 13.24 2.69 8.82
N SER A 212 14.30 2.07 8.30
CA SER A 212 15.63 2.65 8.13
C SER A 212 16.21 2.28 6.76
N LYS A 213 17.48 2.63 6.51
CA LYS A 213 18.20 2.22 5.29
C LYS A 213 18.69 0.76 5.30
N LEU A 214 18.33 0.01 6.32
CA LEU A 214 18.71 -1.38 6.52
C LEU A 214 17.46 -2.26 6.56
N ASP A 215 17.58 -3.53 6.96
CA ASP A 215 16.41 -4.39 7.08
C ASP A 215 15.67 -4.13 8.38
N ASP A 216 14.36 -3.90 8.28
CA ASP A 216 13.44 -3.70 9.38
C ASP A 216 12.27 -4.67 9.22
N PHE A 217 12.04 -5.55 10.20
CA PHE A 217 11.09 -6.65 10.06
C PHE A 217 10.52 -7.14 11.39
N GLY A 218 9.52 -8.02 11.30
CA GLY A 218 8.95 -8.68 12.49
C GLY A 218 8.23 -7.71 13.43
N PHE A 219 7.56 -6.70 12.89
CA PHE A 219 6.86 -5.68 13.68
C PHE A 219 5.63 -6.26 14.34
N ILE A 220 5.55 -6.08 15.65
CA ILE A 220 4.38 -6.40 16.47
C ILE A 220 3.97 -5.15 17.26
N TYR A 221 2.68 -4.88 17.37
CA TYR A 221 2.19 -3.68 18.04
C TYR A 221 0.87 -3.94 18.76
N LYS A 222 0.79 -3.47 19.99
CA LYS A 222 -0.41 -3.53 20.81
C LYS A 222 -0.97 -2.13 20.99
N GLU A 223 -1.97 -1.79 20.19
CA GLU A 223 -2.56 -0.46 20.13
C GLU A 223 -3.10 0.01 21.49
N SER A 224 -3.72 -0.89 22.26
CA SER A 224 -4.26 -0.59 23.59
C SER A 224 -3.22 -0.23 24.65
N LYS A 225 -1.94 -0.55 24.40
CA LYS A 225 -0.81 -0.22 25.26
C LYS A 225 0.15 0.79 24.66
N ASP A 226 -0.08 1.16 23.41
CA ASP A 226 0.82 2.00 22.62
C ASP A 226 2.28 1.52 22.66
N LEU A 227 2.46 0.22 22.50
CA LEU A 227 3.73 -0.47 22.66
C LEU A 227 3.91 -1.54 21.60
N GLY A 228 5.06 -1.54 20.97
CA GLY A 228 5.44 -2.57 20.02
C GLY A 228 6.93 -2.88 20.03
N TYR A 229 7.28 -3.86 19.21
CA TYR A 229 8.66 -4.28 19.00
C TYR A 229 8.85 -4.64 17.51
N PHE A 230 10.07 -4.51 17.05
CA PHE A 230 10.48 -4.97 15.72
C PHE A 230 11.95 -5.34 15.72
N SER A 231 12.37 -6.11 14.74
CA SER A 231 13.76 -6.48 14.53
C SER A 231 14.40 -5.61 13.46
N SER A 232 15.68 -5.28 13.64
CA SER A 232 16.46 -4.55 12.64
C SER A 232 17.95 -4.91 12.71
N ASN A 233 18.61 -4.94 11.55
CA ASN A 233 20.06 -5.10 11.46
C ASN A 233 20.79 -3.73 11.46
N ARG A 234 20.11 -2.64 11.85
CA ARG A 234 20.76 -1.35 12.10
C ARG A 234 21.73 -1.46 13.29
N LYS A 235 22.79 -0.67 13.26
CA LYS A 235 23.75 -0.66 14.37
C LYS A 235 23.05 -0.30 15.67
N GLY A 236 22.95 -1.26 16.57
CA GLY A 236 22.47 -1.04 17.92
C GLY A 236 23.42 -0.15 18.74
N LEU A 237 22.94 0.31 19.89
CA LEU A 237 23.71 1.16 20.84
C LEU A 237 25.08 0.55 21.25
N TRP A 238 25.21 -0.76 21.14
CA TRP A 238 26.41 -1.52 21.55
C TRP A 238 27.25 -2.03 20.37
N GLY A 239 26.93 -1.60 19.11
CA GLY A 239 27.70 -1.96 17.93
C GLY A 239 27.55 -3.42 17.50
N SER A 240 26.43 -4.06 17.83
CA SER A 240 26.08 -5.41 17.38
C SER A 240 26.17 -5.51 15.85
N LYS A 241 26.56 -6.69 15.34
CA LYS A 241 26.59 -7.02 13.92
C LYS A 241 25.42 -7.90 13.50
N SER A 242 24.58 -8.31 14.45
CA SER A 242 23.39 -9.15 14.26
C SER A 242 22.11 -8.33 14.45
N ASP A 243 20.98 -8.94 14.11
CA ASP A 243 19.67 -8.35 14.30
C ASP A 243 19.39 -8.04 15.78
N GLU A 244 18.85 -6.87 16.03
CA GLU A 244 18.48 -6.39 17.37
C GLU A 244 16.98 -6.18 17.44
N VAL A 245 16.41 -6.35 18.65
CA VAL A 245 15.00 -6.06 18.92
C VAL A 245 14.87 -4.62 19.43
N TYR A 246 14.10 -3.83 18.72
CA TYR A 246 13.81 -2.44 19.05
C TYR A 246 12.41 -2.33 19.65
N LYS A 247 12.30 -1.55 20.71
CA LYS A 247 11.02 -1.15 21.29
C LYS A 247 10.50 0.08 20.55
N VAL A 248 9.22 0.08 20.22
CA VAL A 248 8.51 1.24 19.65
C VAL A 248 7.30 1.55 20.50
N SER A 249 7.10 2.83 20.78
CA SER A 249 5.86 3.37 21.33
C SER A 249 5.57 4.66 20.58
N ARG A 250 4.32 4.97 20.34
CA ARG A 250 3.99 6.34 19.97
C ARG A 250 4.41 7.20 21.16
N THR A 251 5.32 8.10 20.98
CA THR A 251 5.38 9.24 21.92
C THR A 251 4.01 9.85 21.81
N GLY A 252 3.26 9.94 22.93
CA GLY A 252 1.86 10.39 22.94
C GLY A 252 1.67 11.73 22.23
N CYS A 253 1.54 11.65 20.92
CA CYS A 253 1.36 12.75 20.01
C CYS A 253 0.03 12.58 19.29
N ASP A 254 -1.01 13.07 19.91
CA ASP A 254 -2.32 13.20 19.31
C ASP A 254 -2.47 14.62 18.77
N ILE A 255 -2.17 14.79 17.49
CA ILE A 255 -2.43 16.05 16.77
C ILE A 255 -3.75 15.92 16.04
N ASN A 256 -4.65 16.84 16.32
CA ASN A 256 -5.84 17.06 15.50
C ASN A 256 -5.60 18.27 14.59
N LEU A 257 -5.19 17.99 13.36
CA LEU A 257 -4.95 19.02 12.34
C LEU A 257 -6.23 19.28 11.57
N SER A 258 -6.74 20.49 11.66
CA SER A 258 -7.98 20.88 10.98
C SER A 258 -7.84 22.24 10.30
N GLY A 259 -8.79 22.56 9.44
CA GLY A 259 -8.87 23.87 8.81
C GLY A 259 -10.05 23.95 7.86
N ILE A 260 -10.39 25.14 7.44
CA ILE A 260 -11.44 25.42 6.46
C ILE A 260 -10.84 25.77 5.11
N ILE A 261 -11.47 25.28 4.05
CA ILE A 261 -11.13 25.64 2.66
C ILE A 261 -12.02 26.79 2.26
N ILE A 262 -11.42 27.93 1.88
CA ILE A 262 -12.16 29.14 1.50
C ILE A 262 -11.74 29.64 0.13
N ASP A 263 -12.64 30.33 -0.54
CA ASP A 263 -12.33 31.11 -1.73
C ASP A 263 -11.48 32.33 -1.37
N GLN A 264 -10.38 32.55 -2.06
CA GLN A 264 -9.42 33.60 -1.75
C GLN A 264 -10.04 35.00 -1.82
N ASN A 265 -10.95 35.24 -2.74
CA ASN A 265 -11.54 36.55 -3.02
C ASN A 265 -12.81 36.79 -2.21
N THR A 266 -13.72 35.82 -2.18
CA THR A 266 -15.03 35.98 -1.55
C THR A 266 -15.05 35.59 -0.08
N LYS A 267 -13.99 34.91 0.40
CA LYS A 267 -13.86 34.33 1.76
C LYS A 267 -14.98 33.33 2.13
N LYS A 268 -15.74 32.85 1.17
CA LYS A 268 -16.77 31.83 1.39
C LYS A 268 -16.17 30.43 1.43
N PRO A 269 -16.75 29.53 2.26
CA PRO A 269 -16.37 28.12 2.26
C PRO A 269 -16.52 27.47 0.88
N ILE A 270 -15.62 26.53 0.55
CA ILE A 270 -15.62 25.75 -0.69
C ILE A 270 -15.95 24.29 -0.37
N PRO A 271 -17.21 23.86 -0.40
CA PRO A 271 -17.60 22.47 -0.18
C PRO A 271 -17.01 21.53 -1.22
N ASN A 272 -16.87 20.26 -0.85
CA ASN A 272 -16.37 19.21 -1.74
C ASN A 272 -14.99 19.51 -2.35
N ALA A 273 -14.13 20.31 -1.71
CA ALA A 273 -12.73 20.45 -2.05
C ALA A 273 -11.98 19.18 -1.65
N TYR A 274 -10.95 18.84 -2.41
CA TYR A 274 -10.06 17.71 -2.12
C TYR A 274 -8.84 18.20 -1.37
N VAL A 275 -8.53 17.58 -0.23
CA VAL A 275 -7.39 17.93 0.61
C VAL A 275 -6.56 16.68 0.88
N ARG A 276 -5.24 16.81 0.82
CA ARG A 276 -4.31 15.75 1.17
C ARG A 276 -3.18 16.26 2.06
N LEU A 277 -2.76 15.40 2.96
CA LEU A 277 -1.63 15.62 3.86
C LEU A 277 -0.46 14.78 3.37
N ILE A 278 0.70 15.41 3.23
CA ILE A 278 1.91 14.82 2.65
C ILE A 278 3.05 15.01 3.64
N ASN A 279 3.83 13.95 3.88
CA ASN A 279 5.03 14.03 4.74
C ASN A 279 6.24 14.63 3.99
N GLU A 280 7.34 14.82 4.69
CA GLU A 280 8.60 15.35 4.14
C GLU A 280 9.19 14.53 2.98
N ASN A 281 8.85 13.23 2.91
CA ASN A 281 9.31 12.33 1.85
C ASN A 281 8.39 12.34 0.61
N GLY A 282 7.37 13.21 0.57
CA GLY A 282 6.42 13.30 -0.52
C GLY A 282 5.34 12.19 -0.51
N GLN A 283 5.20 11.43 0.57
CA GLN A 283 4.18 10.40 0.71
C GLN A 283 2.87 11.00 1.22
N ILE A 284 1.75 10.60 0.61
CA ILE A 284 0.41 10.98 1.08
C ILE A 284 0.11 10.18 2.35
N ILE A 285 -0.05 10.88 3.46
CA ILE A 285 -0.39 10.31 4.77
C ILE A 285 -1.89 10.09 4.90
N SER A 286 -2.66 11.09 4.46
CA SER A 286 -4.12 11.04 4.47
C SER A 286 -4.69 11.95 3.38
N ASP A 287 -5.88 11.63 2.90
CA ASP A 287 -6.60 12.46 1.93
C ASP A 287 -8.11 12.36 2.13
N GLN A 288 -8.83 13.45 1.84
CA GLN A 288 -10.28 13.51 1.99
C GLN A 288 -10.91 14.55 1.06
N PHE A 289 -12.21 14.40 0.82
CA PHE A 289 -13.07 15.48 0.36
C PHE A 289 -13.74 16.13 1.56
N VAL A 290 -13.70 17.47 1.63
CA VAL A 290 -14.43 18.19 2.69
C VAL A 290 -15.93 18.17 2.42
N GLY A 291 -16.71 18.21 3.52
CA GLY A 291 -18.18 18.26 3.47
C GLY A 291 -18.73 19.63 3.07
N GLU A 292 -20.02 19.85 3.33
CA GLU A 292 -20.71 21.12 3.06
C GLU A 292 -20.19 22.29 3.91
N ASP A 293 -19.57 21.98 5.05
CA ASP A 293 -18.91 22.95 5.95
C ASP A 293 -17.52 23.38 5.46
N ALA A 294 -17.02 22.71 4.41
CA ALA A 294 -15.69 22.89 3.85
C ALA A 294 -14.53 22.70 4.84
N VAL A 295 -14.73 21.94 5.92
CA VAL A 295 -13.72 21.68 6.96
C VAL A 295 -13.05 20.35 6.71
N TYR A 296 -11.72 20.33 6.81
CA TYR A 296 -10.93 19.10 6.80
C TYR A 296 -10.41 18.77 8.18
N HIS A 297 -10.23 17.47 8.43
CA HIS A 297 -9.66 16.93 9.67
C HIS A 297 -8.67 15.81 9.34
N PHE A 298 -7.48 15.90 9.95
CA PHE A 298 -6.48 14.86 9.92
C PHE A 298 -6.05 14.59 11.37
N ASP A 299 -6.27 13.39 11.86
CA ASP A 299 -5.98 12.95 13.23
C ASP A 299 -5.23 11.61 13.29
N GLU A 300 -5.16 10.90 12.17
CA GLU A 300 -4.48 9.62 12.10
C GLU A 300 -3.10 9.75 11.44
N ASN A 301 -2.12 9.00 11.96
CA ASN A 301 -0.76 8.88 11.42
C ASN A 301 0.03 10.21 11.32
N ILE A 302 -0.32 11.19 12.16
CA ILE A 302 0.39 12.46 12.26
C ILE A 302 1.34 12.39 13.45
N GLN A 303 2.61 12.79 13.23
CA GLN A 303 3.63 12.80 14.26
C GLN A 303 3.94 14.23 14.69
N CYS A 304 4.17 14.44 15.99
CA CYS A 304 4.63 15.72 16.53
C CYS A 304 6.02 16.08 16.01
N ALA A 305 6.33 17.35 16.05
CA ALA A 305 7.62 17.93 15.66
C ALA A 305 8.01 17.72 14.19
N LEU A 306 7.18 17.06 13.36
CA LEU A 306 7.45 16.88 11.93
C LEU A 306 6.82 17.97 11.07
N LYS A 307 7.38 18.12 9.88
CA LYS A 307 6.90 19.03 8.86
C LYS A 307 6.00 18.28 7.87
N TYR A 308 4.87 18.88 7.54
CA TYR A 308 3.93 18.34 6.56
C TYR A 308 3.60 19.39 5.51
N THR A 309 3.17 18.89 4.36
CA THR A 309 2.59 19.71 3.30
C THR A 309 1.11 19.39 3.18
N ILE A 310 0.27 20.42 3.22
CA ILE A 310 -1.16 20.29 2.96
C ILE A 310 -1.43 20.83 1.57
N GLU A 311 -2.01 19.99 0.72
CA GLU A 311 -2.44 20.40 -0.61
C GLU A 311 -3.96 20.39 -0.67
N ALA A 312 -4.53 21.47 -1.18
CA ALA A 312 -5.96 21.56 -1.40
C ALA A 312 -6.25 21.92 -2.86
N SER A 313 -7.29 21.32 -3.41
CA SER A 313 -7.76 21.58 -4.78
C SER A 313 -9.27 21.42 -4.87
N LYS A 314 -9.87 22.10 -5.83
CA LYS A 314 -11.29 21.95 -6.16
C LYS A 314 -11.46 22.04 -7.65
N ASN A 315 -11.84 20.95 -8.27
CA ASN A 315 -12.23 20.96 -9.68
C ASN A 315 -13.78 20.99 -9.79
N PRO A 316 -14.32 21.74 -10.72
CA PRO A 316 -13.66 22.66 -11.64
C PRO A 316 -13.34 24.05 -11.02
N GLY A 317 -12.30 24.70 -11.53
CA GLY A 317 -12.16 26.14 -11.52
C GLY A 317 -11.23 26.78 -10.49
N TYR A 318 -10.74 26.02 -9.48
CA TYR A 318 -9.80 26.55 -8.51
C TYR A 318 -8.37 26.04 -8.75
N THR A 319 -7.38 26.91 -8.63
CA THR A 319 -5.97 26.51 -8.62
C THR A 319 -5.65 25.72 -7.35
N GLN A 320 -4.78 24.71 -7.51
CA GLN A 320 -4.25 23.98 -6.36
C GLN A 320 -3.46 24.92 -5.45
N THR A 321 -3.71 24.83 -4.14
CA THR A 321 -2.94 25.52 -3.10
C THR A 321 -2.11 24.51 -2.32
N VAL A 322 -0.88 24.91 -2.00
CA VAL A 322 0.07 24.13 -1.21
C VAL A 322 0.51 24.97 -0.01
N ALA A 323 0.43 24.39 1.17
CA ALA A 323 0.87 25.03 2.40
C ALA A 323 1.73 24.08 3.22
N GLU A 324 2.89 24.54 3.67
CA GLU A 324 3.72 23.83 4.62
C GLU A 324 3.27 24.13 6.05
N ILE A 325 3.35 23.14 6.91
CA ILE A 325 3.06 23.27 8.33
C ILE A 325 4.09 22.50 9.15
N GLN A 326 4.68 23.17 10.13
CA GLN A 326 5.49 22.56 11.18
C GLN A 326 4.58 22.26 12.36
N LEU A 327 4.45 21.00 12.73
CA LEU A 327 3.63 20.60 13.87
C LEU A 327 4.38 20.83 15.20
N PRO A 328 3.65 21.10 16.30
CA PRO A 328 4.24 21.22 17.64
C PRO A 328 4.86 19.90 18.09
N ASP A 329 5.68 19.95 19.12
CA ASP A 329 6.32 18.79 19.76
C ASP A 329 5.43 18.07 20.78
N SER A 330 4.21 18.55 20.98
CA SER A 330 3.24 18.01 21.93
C SER A 330 1.85 17.86 21.31
N SER A 331 1.05 16.97 21.87
CA SER A 331 -0.36 16.75 21.48
C SER A 331 -1.18 18.03 21.53
N GLY A 332 -2.14 18.16 20.64
CA GLY A 332 -3.05 19.29 20.63
C GLY A 332 -3.79 19.53 19.31
N GLU A 333 -4.63 20.54 19.32
CA GLU A 333 -5.33 21.00 18.13
C GLU A 333 -4.45 21.99 17.35
N VAL A 334 -4.33 21.77 16.07
CA VAL A 334 -3.63 22.64 15.12
C VAL A 334 -4.59 23.04 14.02
N LYS A 335 -4.71 24.35 13.77
CA LYS A 335 -5.59 24.87 12.71
C LYS A 335 -4.80 25.52 11.61
N LYS A 336 -5.11 25.16 10.36
CA LYS A 336 -4.52 25.72 9.16
C LYS A 336 -5.57 25.89 8.06
N ASP A 337 -6.09 27.12 7.93
CA ASP A 337 -7.03 27.42 6.85
C ASP A 337 -6.28 27.55 5.51
N LEU A 338 -6.92 27.10 4.42
CA LEU A 338 -6.36 27.18 3.07
C LEU A 338 -7.30 28.01 2.18
N SER A 339 -6.69 28.87 1.38
CA SER A 339 -7.43 29.68 0.39
C SER A 339 -7.14 29.16 -1.01
N LEU A 340 -8.19 28.86 -1.76
CA LEU A 340 -8.08 28.53 -3.19
C LEU A 340 -8.43 29.76 -4.02
N ASP A 341 -7.66 30.03 -5.06
CA ASP A 341 -7.93 31.09 -6.01
C ASP A 341 -8.71 30.56 -7.20
N TRP A 342 -9.76 31.27 -7.58
CA TRP A 342 -10.54 30.91 -8.77
C TRP A 342 -9.71 31.15 -10.02
N SER A 343 -9.35 30.09 -10.73
CA SER A 343 -8.65 30.18 -12.01
C SER A 343 -9.64 30.54 -13.10
N SER A 344 -9.58 31.77 -13.60
CA SER A 344 -10.36 32.19 -14.76
C SER A 344 -9.93 31.55 -16.09
N THR A 345 -8.91 30.70 -16.06
CA THR A 345 -8.33 30.06 -17.26
C THR A 345 -8.96 28.75 -17.66
N CYS A 346 -9.67 28.06 -16.71
CA CYS A 346 -10.38 26.82 -17.01
C CYS A 346 -11.87 27.07 -17.23
N ILE A 347 -12.39 26.61 -18.38
CA ILE A 347 -13.84 26.52 -18.58
C ILE A 347 -14.39 25.43 -17.64
N PRO A 348 -15.49 25.64 -16.92
CA PRO A 348 -16.00 24.70 -15.90
C PRO A 348 -16.16 23.24 -16.34
N ASP A 349 -16.35 23.00 -17.65
CA ASP A 349 -16.63 21.67 -18.21
C ASP A 349 -15.41 21.04 -18.90
N ASP A 350 -14.24 21.71 -18.91
CA ASP A 350 -13.04 21.22 -19.58
C ASP A 350 -12.21 20.32 -18.67
N LEU A 351 -12.37 19.01 -18.84
CA LEU A 351 -11.60 18.00 -18.10
C LEU A 351 -10.09 18.05 -18.38
N VAL A 352 -9.67 18.52 -19.53
CA VAL A 352 -8.24 18.65 -19.88
C VAL A 352 -7.60 19.66 -18.94
N CYS A 353 -8.23 20.81 -18.79
CA CYS A 353 -7.80 21.84 -17.86
C CYS A 353 -7.94 21.41 -16.39
N LEU A 354 -9.06 20.77 -16.04
CA LEU A 354 -9.37 20.38 -14.65
C LEU A 354 -8.49 19.28 -14.07
N LEU A 355 -7.99 18.36 -14.88
CA LEU A 355 -7.17 17.22 -14.48
C LEU A 355 -5.69 17.36 -14.87
N ASP A 356 -5.29 18.52 -15.39
CA ASP A 356 -3.94 18.72 -15.96
C ASP A 356 -3.55 17.58 -16.93
N ILE A 357 -4.48 17.30 -17.87
CA ILE A 357 -4.29 16.28 -18.89
C ILE A 357 -3.67 16.94 -20.11
N ASN A 358 -2.55 16.40 -20.57
CA ASN A 358 -2.07 16.81 -21.90
C ASN A 358 -3.05 16.29 -22.97
N PRO A 359 -3.28 17.04 -24.04
CA PRO A 359 -4.12 16.60 -25.13
C PRO A 359 -3.76 15.20 -25.61
N ILE A 360 -4.77 14.39 -25.89
CA ILE A 360 -4.56 13.07 -26.49
C ILE A 360 -4.24 13.30 -27.98
N LEU A 361 -2.97 13.28 -28.33
CA LEU A 361 -2.50 13.55 -29.68
C LEU A 361 -2.40 12.26 -30.50
N PHE A 362 -2.73 12.35 -31.79
CA PHE A 362 -2.65 11.25 -32.74
C PHE A 362 -1.60 11.49 -33.81
N ASP A 363 -1.01 10.42 -34.28
CA ASP A 363 -0.14 10.41 -35.41
C ASP A 363 -0.94 10.71 -36.71
N LEU A 364 -0.26 11.18 -37.78
CA LEU A 364 -0.88 11.44 -39.06
C LEU A 364 -1.61 10.19 -39.58
N ASP A 365 -2.84 10.38 -40.05
CA ASP A 365 -3.72 9.30 -40.54
C ASP A 365 -3.97 8.13 -39.58
N LYS A 366 -3.72 8.33 -38.29
CA LYS A 366 -3.95 7.30 -37.28
C LYS A 366 -5.06 7.70 -36.32
N TYR A 367 -5.73 6.64 -35.82
CA TYR A 367 -6.76 6.74 -34.76
C TYR A 367 -6.53 5.76 -33.60
N TYR A 368 -5.42 5.01 -33.59
CA TYR A 368 -5.07 4.16 -32.47
C TYR A 368 -4.44 4.97 -31.32
N ILE A 369 -4.65 4.50 -30.11
CA ILE A 369 -4.07 5.10 -28.89
C ILE A 369 -2.63 4.62 -28.75
N ASN A 370 -1.67 5.51 -28.97
CA ASN A 370 -0.25 5.24 -28.75
C ASN A 370 0.12 5.31 -27.26
N ALA A 371 1.37 5.00 -26.90
CA ALA A 371 1.83 4.95 -25.52
C ALA A 371 1.74 6.30 -24.77
N LYS A 372 1.98 7.42 -25.49
CA LYS A 372 1.88 8.77 -24.91
C LYS A 372 0.41 9.11 -24.62
N ALA A 373 -0.47 8.89 -25.58
CA ALA A 373 -1.92 9.03 -25.41
C ALA A 373 -2.47 8.15 -24.28
N ALA A 374 -2.01 6.90 -24.17
CA ALA A 374 -2.42 6.00 -23.13
C ALA A 374 -1.99 6.46 -21.73
N LYS A 375 -0.87 7.19 -21.59
CA LYS A 375 -0.44 7.76 -20.30
C LYS A 375 -1.44 8.83 -19.83
N GLU A 376 -1.87 9.72 -20.70
CA GLU A 376 -2.84 10.77 -20.35
C GLU A 376 -4.24 10.17 -20.11
N LEU A 377 -4.67 9.22 -20.94
CA LEU A 377 -5.94 8.52 -20.74
C LEU A 377 -6.05 7.78 -19.40
N ARG A 378 -4.93 7.39 -18.78
CA ARG A 378 -4.96 6.84 -17.41
C ARG A 378 -5.43 7.84 -16.38
N LYS A 379 -5.16 9.16 -16.57
CA LYS A 379 -5.68 10.21 -15.68
C LYS A 379 -7.20 10.29 -15.77
N VAL A 380 -7.74 10.29 -17.00
CA VAL A 380 -9.20 10.26 -17.26
C VAL A 380 -9.82 9.01 -16.65
N TYR A 381 -9.21 7.85 -16.88
CA TYR A 381 -9.66 6.57 -16.29
C TYR A 381 -9.70 6.63 -14.77
N ALA A 382 -8.64 7.11 -14.13
CA ALA A 382 -8.56 7.23 -12.66
C ALA A 382 -9.66 8.17 -12.12
N ALA A 383 -9.92 9.30 -12.80
CA ALA A 383 -11.02 10.20 -12.45
C ALA A 383 -12.38 9.51 -12.55
N MET A 384 -12.63 8.77 -13.62
CA MET A 384 -13.90 8.08 -13.83
C MET A 384 -14.13 6.91 -12.87
N ILE A 385 -13.08 6.24 -12.39
CA ILE A 385 -13.16 5.22 -11.32
C ILE A 385 -13.48 5.90 -9.99
N ARG A 386 -12.84 7.03 -9.71
CA ARG A 386 -13.01 7.77 -8.45
C ARG A 386 -14.40 8.41 -8.34
N TYR A 387 -14.96 8.86 -9.47
CA TYR A 387 -16.28 9.51 -9.56
C TYR A 387 -17.23 8.66 -10.40
N PRO A 388 -17.97 7.73 -9.79
CA PRO A 388 -18.85 6.80 -10.52
C PRO A 388 -19.93 7.47 -11.36
N ASP A 389 -20.39 8.65 -10.96
CA ASP A 389 -21.44 9.43 -11.65
C ASP A 389 -20.88 10.37 -12.72
N LEU A 390 -19.55 10.47 -12.86
CA LEU A 390 -18.92 11.33 -13.87
C LEU A 390 -19.22 10.81 -15.27
N GLU A 391 -19.93 11.59 -16.07
CA GLU A 391 -20.13 11.37 -17.50
C GLU A 391 -19.24 12.30 -18.32
N ILE A 392 -18.67 11.77 -19.40
CA ILE A 392 -17.70 12.49 -20.25
C ILE A 392 -18.16 12.50 -21.69
N PHE A 393 -18.05 13.68 -22.31
CA PHE A 393 -18.10 13.85 -23.75
C PHE A 393 -16.68 13.91 -24.32
N ILE A 394 -16.39 13.08 -25.33
CA ILE A 394 -15.10 12.99 -26.01
C ILE A 394 -15.26 13.60 -27.40
N ALA A 395 -14.66 14.75 -27.62
CA ALA A 395 -14.58 15.40 -28.92
C ALA A 395 -13.20 15.14 -29.56
N SER A 396 -13.16 14.78 -30.83
CA SER A 396 -11.91 14.57 -31.56
C SER A 396 -11.83 15.36 -32.85
N HIS A 397 -10.60 15.74 -33.19
CA HIS A 397 -10.30 16.63 -34.26
C HIS A 397 -9.20 16.08 -35.17
N THR A 398 -9.08 16.64 -36.38
CA THR A 398 -7.98 16.39 -37.32
C THR A 398 -7.23 17.67 -37.60
N ASP A 399 -6.09 17.59 -38.25
CA ASP A 399 -5.51 18.73 -38.96
C ASP A 399 -6.26 18.95 -40.28
N SER A 400 -5.95 20.05 -40.98
CA SER A 400 -6.61 20.47 -42.22
C SER A 400 -6.21 19.67 -43.47
N ARG A 401 -5.25 18.73 -43.35
CA ARG A 401 -4.77 17.95 -44.50
C ARG A 401 -5.74 16.83 -44.84
N GLY A 402 -6.25 16.84 -46.07
CA GLY A 402 -7.19 15.84 -46.58
C GLY A 402 -8.51 16.46 -47.05
N SER A 403 -9.53 15.63 -47.28
CA SER A 403 -10.87 16.15 -47.55
C SER A 403 -11.70 16.23 -46.27
N ASN A 404 -12.62 17.19 -46.21
CA ASN A 404 -13.53 17.35 -45.07
C ASN A 404 -14.26 16.02 -44.70
N ASP A 405 -14.72 15.26 -45.71
CA ASP A 405 -15.38 13.99 -45.51
C ASP A 405 -14.45 12.94 -44.92
N TYR A 406 -13.20 12.92 -45.32
CA TYR A 406 -12.17 12.07 -44.77
C TYR A 406 -11.85 12.46 -43.34
N ASN A 407 -11.61 13.72 -43.07
CA ASN A 407 -11.30 14.26 -41.75
C ASN A 407 -12.45 14.10 -40.78
N GLN A 408 -13.69 14.22 -41.23
CA GLN A 408 -14.86 13.91 -40.42
C GLN A 408 -14.89 12.45 -39.96
N LYS A 409 -14.67 11.49 -40.87
CA LYS A 409 -14.60 10.05 -40.53
C LYS A 409 -13.42 9.74 -39.63
N LEU A 410 -12.24 10.33 -39.89
CA LEU A 410 -11.05 10.10 -39.08
C LEU A 410 -11.22 10.61 -37.64
N SER A 411 -11.84 11.77 -37.46
CA SER A 411 -12.12 12.32 -36.14
C SER A 411 -13.11 11.46 -35.35
N ILE A 412 -14.18 10.94 -35.96
CA ILE A 412 -15.11 9.98 -35.37
C ILE A 412 -14.38 8.69 -34.93
N ASN A 413 -13.48 8.17 -35.78
CA ASN A 413 -12.68 7.00 -35.44
C ASN A 413 -11.75 7.25 -34.26
N ARG A 414 -11.16 8.44 -34.12
CA ARG A 414 -10.34 8.85 -32.97
C ARG A 414 -11.15 8.88 -31.68
N ALA A 415 -12.32 9.55 -31.72
CA ALA A 415 -13.24 9.62 -30.57
C ALA A 415 -13.68 8.22 -30.12
N THR A 416 -14.04 7.36 -31.10
CA THR A 416 -14.44 5.97 -30.85
C THR A 416 -13.28 5.15 -30.26
N SER A 417 -12.05 5.32 -30.75
CA SER A 417 -10.88 4.62 -30.22
C SER A 417 -10.57 5.04 -28.81
N THR A 418 -10.71 6.33 -28.49
CA THR A 418 -10.54 6.88 -27.13
C THR A 418 -11.59 6.30 -26.18
N LYS A 419 -12.87 6.31 -26.55
CA LYS A 419 -13.96 5.65 -25.81
C LYS A 419 -13.66 4.16 -25.58
N ASN A 420 -13.34 3.42 -26.64
CA ASN A 420 -13.09 1.99 -26.56
C ASN A 420 -11.90 1.65 -25.66
N TRP A 421 -10.89 2.51 -25.56
CA TRP A 421 -9.77 2.35 -24.66
C TRP A 421 -10.21 2.37 -23.18
N LEU A 422 -11.13 3.29 -22.82
CA LEU A 422 -11.72 3.42 -21.48
C LEU A 422 -12.68 2.25 -21.18
N VAL A 423 -13.56 1.91 -22.13
CA VAL A 423 -14.54 0.81 -21.99
C VAL A 423 -13.85 -0.54 -21.76
N ARG A 424 -12.77 -0.84 -22.50
CA ARG A 424 -11.98 -2.07 -22.32
C ARG A 424 -11.34 -2.19 -20.92
N ARG A 425 -11.28 -1.09 -20.16
CA ARG A 425 -10.76 -1.04 -18.79
C ARG A 425 -11.85 -0.98 -17.73
N GLY A 426 -13.11 -1.18 -18.12
CA GLY A 426 -14.23 -1.31 -17.20
C GLY A 426 -15.06 -0.04 -17.00
N ILE A 427 -14.79 1.05 -17.74
CA ILE A 427 -15.72 2.20 -17.72
C ILE A 427 -16.98 1.84 -18.50
N ALA A 428 -18.13 2.05 -17.87
CA ALA A 428 -19.43 1.80 -18.47
C ALA A 428 -19.64 2.68 -19.73
N SER A 429 -20.05 2.07 -20.83
CA SER A 429 -20.14 2.74 -22.14
C SER A 429 -21.13 3.88 -22.18
N GLU A 430 -22.19 3.81 -21.36
CA GLU A 430 -23.24 4.83 -21.22
C GLU A 430 -22.73 6.14 -20.59
N ARG A 431 -21.65 6.06 -19.84
CA ARG A 431 -20.96 7.24 -19.24
C ARG A 431 -20.10 8.00 -20.23
N LEU A 432 -19.98 7.50 -21.47
CA LEU A 432 -19.09 8.04 -22.48
C LEU A 432 -19.87 8.34 -23.75
N THR A 433 -19.96 9.60 -24.11
CA THR A 433 -20.47 10.07 -25.41
C THR A 433 -19.31 10.55 -26.28
N THR A 434 -19.43 10.42 -27.59
CA THR A 434 -18.33 10.75 -28.51
C THR A 434 -18.85 11.46 -29.75
N ASP A 435 -18.08 12.43 -30.26
CA ASP A 435 -18.27 12.99 -31.58
C ASP A 435 -16.93 13.34 -32.23
N GLY A 436 -16.94 13.45 -33.56
CA GLY A 436 -15.82 13.89 -34.39
C GLY A 436 -16.14 15.19 -35.09
N PHE A 437 -15.24 16.15 -35.03
CA PHE A 437 -15.40 17.50 -35.57
C PHE A 437 -14.54 17.76 -36.82
N GLY A 438 -13.87 16.72 -37.34
CA GLY A 438 -13.00 16.90 -38.49
C GLY A 438 -11.96 17.98 -38.25
N GLU A 439 -11.80 18.87 -39.23
CA GLU A 439 -10.88 20.03 -39.22
C GLU A 439 -11.56 21.34 -38.87
N PHE A 440 -12.85 21.32 -38.49
CA PHE A 440 -13.62 22.56 -38.33
C PHE A 440 -13.30 23.35 -37.05
N GLU A 441 -12.58 22.75 -36.13
CA GLU A 441 -12.16 23.38 -34.86
C GLU A 441 -10.66 23.18 -34.65
N LEU A 442 -9.85 23.98 -35.36
CA LEU A 442 -8.39 23.97 -35.24
C LEU A 442 -7.93 24.72 -33.96
N GLU A 443 -6.85 24.28 -33.36
CA GLU A 443 -6.19 24.96 -32.22
C GLU A 443 -5.31 26.12 -32.64
N ASN A 444 -4.95 26.16 -33.92
CA ASN A 444 -4.04 27.15 -34.48
C ASN A 444 -4.49 27.58 -35.90
N TYR A 445 -3.71 28.40 -36.52
CA TYR A 445 -3.99 29.02 -37.86
C TYR A 445 -3.73 28.09 -39.04
N CYS A 446 -3.47 26.80 -38.82
CA CYS A 446 -3.12 25.84 -39.87
C CYS A 446 -4.35 25.37 -40.68
N GLU A 447 -5.06 26.30 -41.30
CA GLU A 447 -6.20 26.05 -42.18
C GLU A 447 -5.75 25.52 -43.57
N ASP A 448 -6.70 25.17 -44.41
CA ASP A 448 -6.44 24.79 -45.80
C ASP A 448 -5.60 25.85 -46.55
N ASN A 449 -4.62 25.37 -47.32
CA ASN A 449 -3.67 26.18 -48.07
C ASN A 449 -2.68 27.00 -47.23
N ILE A 450 -2.63 26.82 -45.93
CA ILE A 450 -1.60 27.40 -45.05
C ILE A 450 -0.47 26.38 -44.86
N THR A 451 0.76 26.80 -45.14
CA THR A 451 1.94 25.95 -44.89
C THR A 451 2.31 26.01 -43.42
N CYS A 452 2.14 24.90 -42.71
CA CYS A 452 2.50 24.72 -41.30
C CYS A 452 3.56 23.64 -41.15
N GLN A 453 4.29 23.68 -40.03
CA GLN A 453 5.20 22.62 -39.64
C GLN A 453 4.41 21.40 -39.07
N GLU A 454 5.05 20.22 -39.06
CA GLU A 454 4.39 19.00 -38.61
C GLU A 454 3.94 19.09 -37.14
N GLU A 455 4.72 19.75 -36.31
CA GLU A 455 4.41 19.99 -34.88
C GLU A 455 3.15 20.85 -34.72
N GLU A 456 2.93 21.83 -35.59
CA GLU A 456 1.73 22.67 -35.58
C GLU A 456 0.49 21.89 -36.04
N HIS A 457 0.63 21.05 -37.06
CA HIS A 457 -0.42 20.13 -37.48
C HIS A 457 -0.76 19.11 -36.42
N GLN A 458 0.25 18.63 -35.64
CA GLN A 458 0.04 17.65 -34.57
C GLN A 458 -0.86 18.18 -33.48
N LEU A 459 -0.81 19.46 -33.16
CA LEU A 459 -1.69 20.06 -32.14
C LEU A 459 -3.18 19.94 -32.49
N ASN A 460 -3.51 19.96 -33.76
CA ASN A 460 -4.89 19.82 -34.24
C ASN A 460 -5.40 18.38 -34.20
N ARG A 461 -4.52 17.37 -34.29
CA ARG A 461 -4.87 15.94 -34.23
C ARG A 461 -5.07 15.49 -32.83
N ARG A 462 -6.14 15.89 -32.15
CA ARG A 462 -6.35 15.73 -30.73
C ARG A 462 -7.72 15.15 -30.38
N SER A 463 -7.82 14.61 -29.16
CA SER A 463 -9.09 14.44 -28.46
C SER A 463 -9.10 15.28 -27.19
N VAL A 464 -10.23 15.90 -26.95
CA VAL A 464 -10.53 16.67 -25.73
C VAL A 464 -11.70 16.06 -24.98
N PHE A 465 -11.80 16.36 -23.68
CA PHE A 465 -12.77 15.78 -22.78
C PHE A 465 -13.55 16.87 -22.09
N LYS A 466 -14.88 16.77 -22.12
CA LYS A 466 -15.78 17.69 -21.40
C LYS A 466 -16.64 16.90 -20.42
N ILE A 467 -16.88 17.47 -19.25
CA ILE A 467 -17.87 16.94 -18.30
C ILE A 467 -19.26 17.18 -18.88
N LYS A 468 -20.15 16.22 -18.73
CA LYS A 468 -21.50 16.30 -19.27
C LYS A 468 -22.53 16.62 -18.17
#